data_a6322c05d46d6989955e98337164b8f6
#
_entry.id   a6322c05d46d6989955e98337164b8f6
#
_cell.length_a   1.000
_cell.length_b   1.000
_cell.length_c   1.000
_cell.angle_alpha   90.00
_cell.angle_beta   90.00
_cell.angle_gamma   90.00
#
_symmetry.space_group_name_H-M   'P 1'
#
loop_
_entity.id
_entity.type
_entity.pdbx_description
1 polymer ?
#
loop_
_entity_poly.entity_id
_entity_poly.type
_entity_poly.pdbx_seq_one_letter_code
_entity_poly.pdbx_strand_id
1 'polypeptide(L)'
;KLAKKYNLWFHVDAAYGGAYAALPEMKMKFNGVDLCDSFCVNAHKKILCPFDLSALYVADRHHIMKALSVESEYLKNDASDSGAVVDYENWQLPLGRRFRALKLWFVLRRFGANGIRKHVRKGIEYRKILENLIEQDTNEMFEIAAPPSLSLICFRLKNRSEAEHKLFLKELKRTGDCFIIHTKLG
;
A
#
# COMPACT_ATOMS: atom_id res chain seq x y z
N LYS A 1 19.21 -10.07 6.30
CA LYS A 1 20.19 -10.97 6.99
C LYS A 1 19.50 -11.95 7.93
N LEU A 2 18.62 -11.49 8.86
CA LEU A 2 17.91 -12.36 9.81
C LEU A 2 17.06 -13.41 9.11
N ALA A 3 16.24 -13.01 8.13
CA ALA A 3 15.39 -13.93 7.39
C ALA A 3 16.19 -15.07 6.76
N LYS A 4 17.29 -14.76 6.07
CA LYS A 4 18.19 -15.80 5.51
C LYS A 4 18.82 -16.68 6.59
N LYS A 5 19.23 -16.08 7.73
CA LYS A 5 19.84 -16.83 8.83
C LYS A 5 18.91 -17.89 9.43
N TYR A 6 17.60 -17.56 9.50
CA TYR A 6 16.59 -18.42 10.12
C TYR A 6 15.66 -19.10 9.10
N ASN A 7 16.00 -19.04 7.82
CA ASN A 7 15.21 -19.59 6.73
C ASN A 7 13.73 -19.14 6.78
N LEU A 8 13.52 -17.83 7.00
CA LEU A 8 12.19 -17.21 7.07
C LEU A 8 11.87 -16.54 5.75
N TRP A 9 10.59 -16.58 5.36
CA TRP A 9 10.07 -15.79 4.24
C TRP A 9 10.08 -14.31 4.61
N PHE A 10 10.77 -13.50 3.81
CA PHE A 10 10.82 -12.06 4.00
C PHE A 10 9.82 -11.37 3.08
N HIS A 11 8.67 -11.01 3.63
CA HIS A 11 7.65 -10.22 2.94
C HIS A 11 7.75 -8.75 3.30
N VAL A 12 7.61 -7.88 2.31
CA VAL A 12 7.47 -6.43 2.50
C VAL A 12 6.04 -6.03 2.16
N ASP A 13 5.25 -5.73 3.19
CA ASP A 13 3.94 -5.10 3.01
C ASP A 13 4.13 -3.61 2.73
N ALA A 14 4.16 -3.30 1.46
CA ALA A 14 4.21 -1.93 0.97
C ALA A 14 2.87 -1.48 0.35
N ALA A 15 1.76 -2.07 0.83
CA ALA A 15 0.42 -1.77 0.32
C ALA A 15 0.13 -0.27 0.24
N TYR A 16 0.57 0.49 1.23
CA TYR A 16 0.50 1.95 1.25
C TYR A 16 1.79 2.61 0.76
N GLY A 17 2.93 2.16 1.31
CA GLY A 17 4.25 2.77 1.09
C GLY A 17 4.84 2.54 -0.29
N GLY A 18 4.46 1.48 -0.99
CA GLY A 18 5.07 1.07 -2.26
C GLY A 18 4.97 2.10 -3.39
N ALA A 19 3.92 2.92 -3.40
CA ALA A 19 3.79 3.98 -4.39
C ALA A 19 4.91 5.05 -4.31
N TYR A 20 5.51 5.21 -3.14
CA TYR A 20 6.61 6.19 -2.93
C TYR A 20 7.92 5.71 -3.54
N ALA A 21 8.06 4.44 -3.89
CA ALA A 21 9.19 3.93 -4.67
C ALA A 21 9.29 4.58 -6.06
N ALA A 22 8.20 5.14 -6.58
CA ALA A 22 8.21 5.92 -7.81
C ALA A 22 8.97 7.25 -7.70
N LEU A 23 9.26 7.73 -6.48
CA LEU A 23 9.95 8.98 -6.21
C LEU A 23 11.46 8.75 -6.10
N PRO A 24 12.28 9.35 -6.98
CA PRO A 24 13.74 9.19 -6.92
C PRO A 24 14.34 9.57 -5.55
N GLU A 25 13.81 10.62 -4.92
CA GLU A 25 14.24 11.10 -3.61
C GLU A 25 13.92 10.15 -2.45
N MET A 26 13.04 9.18 -2.66
CA MET A 26 12.67 8.17 -1.66
C MET A 26 13.46 6.86 -1.81
N LYS A 27 14.33 6.75 -2.81
CA LYS A 27 15.07 5.52 -3.12
C LYS A 27 15.75 4.89 -1.91
N MET A 28 16.37 5.71 -1.05
CA MET A 28 17.06 5.23 0.15
C MET A 28 16.15 4.54 1.17
N LYS A 29 14.86 4.89 1.21
CA LYS A 29 13.88 4.24 2.09
C LYS A 29 13.52 2.83 1.65
N PHE A 30 13.87 2.47 0.43
CA PHE A 30 13.62 1.14 -0.16
C PHE A 30 14.89 0.28 -0.26
N ASN A 31 15.98 0.70 0.38
CA ASN A 31 17.20 -0.12 0.43
C ASN A 31 16.91 -1.47 1.09
N GLY A 32 17.33 -2.56 0.41
CA GLY A 32 17.12 -3.93 0.86
C GLY A 32 15.79 -4.57 0.40
N VAL A 33 14.94 -3.84 -0.34
CA VAL A 33 13.74 -4.42 -0.97
C VAL A 33 14.09 -5.51 -1.97
N ASP A 34 15.24 -5.39 -2.65
CA ASP A 34 15.81 -6.39 -3.53
C ASP A 34 16.14 -7.73 -2.86
N LEU A 35 16.17 -7.75 -1.53
CA LEU A 35 16.43 -8.95 -0.71
C LEU A 35 15.14 -9.64 -0.24
N CYS A 36 13.96 -9.09 -0.52
CA CYS A 36 12.72 -9.70 -0.08
C CYS A 36 12.29 -10.85 -1.00
N ASP A 37 11.60 -11.83 -0.41
CA ASP A 37 11.00 -12.94 -1.14
C ASP A 37 9.69 -12.52 -1.81
N SER A 38 8.98 -11.55 -1.21
CA SER A 38 7.77 -10.96 -1.79
C SER A 38 7.56 -9.52 -1.36
N PHE A 39 6.88 -8.75 -2.23
CA PHE A 39 6.56 -7.35 -2.06
C PHE A 39 5.15 -7.07 -2.56
N CYS A 40 4.32 -6.36 -1.80
CA CYS A 40 3.01 -5.96 -2.29
C CYS A 40 2.85 -4.45 -2.35
N VAL A 41 2.05 -3.98 -3.31
CA VAL A 41 1.64 -2.58 -3.43
C VAL A 41 0.18 -2.46 -3.85
N ASN A 42 -0.59 -1.60 -3.17
CA ASN A 42 -1.98 -1.36 -3.53
C ASN A 42 -2.10 -0.11 -4.41
N ALA A 43 -2.24 -0.32 -5.71
CA ALA A 43 -2.37 0.79 -6.66
C ALA A 43 -3.63 1.65 -6.39
N HIS A 44 -4.67 1.04 -5.81
CA HIS A 44 -5.89 1.76 -5.41
C HIS A 44 -5.73 2.67 -4.18
N LYS A 45 -4.57 2.66 -3.51
CA LYS A 45 -4.31 3.56 -2.37
C LYS A 45 -3.66 4.88 -2.82
N LYS A 46 -2.57 4.80 -3.59
CA LYS A 46 -1.75 5.99 -3.92
C LYS A 46 -1.37 6.13 -5.38
N ILE A 47 -1.79 5.21 -6.27
CA ILE A 47 -1.46 5.25 -7.70
C ILE A 47 -2.70 5.63 -8.55
N LEU A 48 -3.66 6.37 -7.97
CA LEU A 48 -4.86 6.87 -8.67
C LEU A 48 -5.73 5.77 -9.31
N CYS A 49 -5.49 4.51 -8.97
CA CYS A 49 -6.27 3.41 -9.50
C CYS A 49 -7.56 3.22 -8.69
N PRO A 50 -8.74 3.08 -9.32
CA PRO A 50 -9.97 2.78 -8.61
C PRO A 50 -9.89 1.47 -7.84
N PHE A 51 -10.59 1.38 -6.73
CA PHE A 51 -10.70 0.16 -5.92
C PHE A 51 -11.32 -0.98 -6.77
N ASP A 52 -10.82 -2.20 -6.76
CA ASP A 52 -9.69 -2.69 -6.01
C ASP A 52 -8.55 -3.10 -6.96
N LEU A 53 -7.29 -2.86 -6.56
CA LEU A 53 -6.11 -3.41 -7.24
C LEU A 53 -4.94 -3.46 -6.26
N SER A 54 -4.45 -4.67 -6.00
CA SER A 54 -3.19 -4.93 -5.32
C SER A 54 -2.28 -5.73 -6.24
N ALA A 55 -1.02 -5.35 -6.33
CA ALA A 55 0.01 -6.12 -7.05
C ALA A 55 0.91 -6.81 -6.03
N LEU A 56 1.13 -8.10 -6.21
CA LEU A 56 2.09 -8.90 -5.48
C LEU A 56 3.25 -9.26 -6.42
N TYR A 57 4.44 -8.92 -5.99
CA TYR A 57 5.68 -9.32 -6.65
C TYR A 57 6.34 -10.41 -5.81
N VAL A 58 6.91 -11.41 -6.45
CA VAL A 58 7.66 -12.49 -5.82
C VAL A 58 9.00 -12.65 -6.49
N ALA A 59 10.04 -12.93 -5.71
CA ALA A 59 11.38 -13.15 -6.23
C ALA A 59 11.46 -14.41 -7.10
N ASP A 60 10.79 -15.49 -6.68
CA ASP A 60 10.68 -16.72 -7.45
C ASP A 60 9.21 -17.16 -7.55
N ARG A 61 8.69 -17.18 -8.77
CA ARG A 61 7.32 -17.59 -9.07
C ARG A 61 7.00 -19.04 -8.69
N HIS A 62 8.00 -19.92 -8.72
CA HIS A 62 7.78 -21.34 -8.43
C HIS A 62 7.27 -21.59 -7.02
N HIS A 63 7.63 -20.74 -6.06
CA HIS A 63 7.10 -20.84 -4.70
C HIS A 63 5.57 -20.62 -4.66
N ILE A 64 5.08 -19.59 -5.38
CA ILE A 64 3.64 -19.31 -5.47
C ILE A 64 2.92 -20.43 -6.21
N MET A 65 3.46 -20.84 -7.37
CA MET A 65 2.86 -21.91 -8.15
C MET A 65 2.76 -23.21 -7.34
N LYS A 66 3.84 -23.62 -6.66
CA LYS A 66 3.84 -24.82 -5.81
C LYS A 66 2.83 -24.75 -4.67
N ALA A 67 2.56 -23.55 -4.14
CA ALA A 67 1.65 -23.35 -3.02
C ALA A 67 0.17 -23.28 -3.44
N LEU A 68 -0.11 -22.80 -4.66
CA LEU A 68 -1.46 -22.44 -5.09
C LEU A 68 -2.02 -23.28 -6.24
N SER A 69 -1.16 -23.96 -7.01
CA SER A 69 -1.62 -24.81 -8.11
C SER A 69 -2.48 -25.96 -7.61
N VAL A 70 -3.57 -26.20 -8.30
CA VAL A 70 -4.43 -27.36 -8.13
C VAL A 70 -4.37 -28.17 -9.40
N GLU A 71 -3.83 -29.37 -9.32
CA GLU A 71 -3.75 -30.28 -10.46
C GLU A 71 -5.15 -30.80 -10.82
N SER A 72 -5.79 -30.15 -11.78
CA SER A 72 -7.07 -30.60 -12.34
C SER A 72 -6.84 -31.15 -13.73
N GLU A 73 -7.17 -32.44 -13.95
CA GLU A 73 -6.97 -33.11 -15.24
C GLU A 73 -7.60 -32.38 -16.42
N TYR A 74 -8.78 -31.77 -16.23
CA TYR A 74 -9.50 -31.06 -17.29
C TYR A 74 -8.87 -29.72 -17.71
N LEU A 75 -7.88 -29.19 -16.94
CA LEU A 75 -7.17 -27.94 -17.23
C LEU A 75 -5.82 -28.20 -17.90
N LYS A 76 -5.33 -29.46 -17.90
CA LYS A 76 -4.06 -29.80 -18.54
C LYS A 76 -4.16 -29.68 -20.05
N ASN A 77 -3.13 -29.08 -20.64
CA ASN A 77 -2.96 -29.02 -22.08
C ASN A 77 -1.46 -28.99 -22.44
N ASP A 78 -1.14 -29.40 -23.66
CA ASP A 78 0.24 -29.55 -24.13
C ASP A 78 1.06 -28.26 -24.02
N ALA A 79 0.42 -27.11 -24.19
CA ALA A 79 1.10 -25.80 -24.10
C ALA A 79 1.50 -25.46 -22.66
N SER A 80 0.64 -25.78 -21.67
CA SER A 80 0.93 -25.60 -20.26
C SER A 80 2.02 -26.58 -19.80
N ASP A 81 1.91 -27.85 -20.19
CA ASP A 81 2.87 -28.90 -19.83
C ASP A 81 4.26 -28.65 -20.40
N SER A 82 4.35 -28.09 -21.60
CA SER A 82 5.62 -27.67 -22.22
C SER A 82 6.22 -26.40 -21.63
N GLY A 83 5.47 -25.65 -20.76
CA GLY A 83 5.89 -24.36 -20.24
C GLY A 83 5.89 -23.21 -21.26
N ALA A 84 5.29 -23.42 -22.44
CA ALA A 84 5.20 -22.42 -23.50
C ALA A 84 4.26 -21.26 -23.15
N VAL A 85 3.33 -21.48 -22.23
CA VAL A 85 2.38 -20.47 -21.73
C VAL A 85 2.46 -20.33 -20.21
N VAL A 86 1.93 -19.23 -19.70
CA VAL A 86 1.83 -18.98 -18.26
C VAL A 86 0.37 -19.09 -17.86
N ASP A 87 0.05 -20.10 -17.06
CA ASP A 87 -1.27 -20.28 -16.49
C ASP A 87 -1.40 -19.50 -15.18
N TYR A 88 -2.05 -18.35 -15.27
CA TYR A 88 -2.20 -17.47 -14.10
C TYR A 88 -3.10 -18.02 -13.00
N GLU A 89 -3.90 -19.04 -13.25
CA GLU A 89 -4.66 -19.76 -12.24
C GLU A 89 -3.75 -20.35 -11.15
N ASN A 90 -2.55 -20.81 -11.54
CA ASN A 90 -1.54 -21.34 -10.63
C ASN A 90 -0.86 -20.27 -9.76
N TRP A 91 -1.18 -19.00 -9.96
CA TRP A 91 -0.63 -17.87 -9.20
C TRP A 91 -1.63 -17.27 -8.22
N GLN A 92 -2.80 -17.85 -8.06
CA GLN A 92 -3.90 -17.29 -7.30
C GLN A 92 -4.81 -18.38 -6.74
N LEU A 93 -5.65 -18.02 -5.75
CA LEU A 93 -6.64 -18.94 -5.20
C LEU A 93 -7.84 -19.17 -6.12
N PRO A 94 -8.48 -18.12 -6.71
CA PRO A 94 -9.60 -18.33 -7.61
C PRO A 94 -9.12 -18.76 -9.00
N LEU A 95 -9.88 -19.64 -9.65
CA LEU A 95 -9.63 -20.11 -11.01
C LEU A 95 -9.57 -18.92 -12.01
N GLY A 96 -10.53 -18.03 -11.95
CA GLY A 96 -10.58 -16.83 -12.76
C GLY A 96 -10.83 -15.57 -11.93
N ARG A 97 -10.47 -14.41 -12.48
CA ARG A 97 -10.71 -13.12 -11.84
C ARG A 97 -10.83 -11.97 -12.84
N ARG A 98 -11.34 -10.85 -12.37
CA ARG A 98 -11.47 -9.62 -13.18
C ARG A 98 -10.12 -9.16 -13.73
N PHE A 99 -10.14 -8.63 -14.95
CA PHE A 99 -8.95 -8.04 -15.60
C PHE A 99 -8.58 -6.68 -14.97
N ARG A 100 -8.09 -6.71 -13.73
CA ARG A 100 -7.72 -5.49 -12.98
C ARG A 100 -6.56 -4.74 -13.60
N ALA A 101 -5.64 -5.42 -14.28
CA ALA A 101 -4.49 -4.80 -14.91
C ALA A 101 -4.87 -3.74 -15.94
N LEU A 102 -6.03 -3.89 -16.62
CA LEU A 102 -6.48 -2.93 -17.63
C LEU A 102 -6.69 -1.52 -17.04
N LYS A 103 -7.33 -1.40 -15.88
CA LYS A 103 -7.52 -0.09 -15.24
C LYS A 103 -6.20 0.54 -14.78
N LEU A 104 -5.24 -0.26 -14.35
CA LEU A 104 -3.89 0.22 -14.04
C LEU A 104 -3.20 0.75 -15.29
N TRP A 105 -3.32 0.03 -16.41
CA TRP A 105 -2.77 0.47 -17.68
C TRP A 105 -3.34 1.83 -18.11
N PHE A 106 -4.66 2.04 -18.03
CA PHE A 106 -5.29 3.33 -18.34
C PHE A 106 -4.77 4.44 -17.43
N VAL A 107 -4.64 4.20 -16.12
CA VAL A 107 -4.09 5.18 -15.16
C VAL A 107 -2.65 5.55 -15.54
N LEU A 108 -1.80 4.56 -15.79
CA LEU A 108 -0.40 4.79 -16.18
C LEU A 108 -0.29 5.52 -17.52
N ARG A 109 -1.13 5.17 -18.49
CA ARG A 109 -1.17 5.87 -19.79
C ARG A 109 -1.67 7.31 -19.67
N ARG A 110 -2.68 7.57 -18.83
CA ARG A 110 -3.28 8.90 -18.64
C ARG A 110 -2.34 9.85 -17.91
N PHE A 111 -1.73 9.41 -16.83
CA PHE A 111 -0.95 10.28 -15.94
C PHE A 111 0.55 10.20 -16.17
N GLY A 112 1.05 9.10 -16.69
CA GLY A 112 2.47 8.82 -16.85
C GLY A 112 3.23 8.79 -15.51
N ALA A 113 4.53 8.52 -15.55
CA ALA A 113 5.37 8.50 -14.35
C ALA A 113 5.38 9.86 -13.63
N ASN A 114 5.44 10.96 -14.38
CA ASN A 114 5.51 12.31 -13.80
C ASN A 114 4.20 12.70 -13.12
N GLY A 115 3.04 12.37 -13.70
CA GLY A 115 1.73 12.63 -13.08
C GLY A 115 1.55 11.84 -11.77
N ILE A 116 1.93 10.56 -11.77
CA ILE A 116 1.92 9.73 -10.56
C ILE A 116 2.85 10.31 -9.48
N ARG A 117 4.10 10.66 -9.84
CA ARG A 117 5.06 11.28 -8.92
C ARG A 117 4.52 12.58 -8.33
N LYS A 118 3.95 13.45 -9.17
CA LYS A 118 3.33 14.71 -8.73
C LYS A 118 2.22 14.45 -7.71
N HIS A 119 1.33 13.49 -7.98
CA HIS A 119 0.26 13.12 -7.07
C HIS A 119 0.78 12.62 -5.72
N VAL A 120 1.78 11.73 -5.74
CA VAL A 120 2.35 11.16 -4.50
C VAL A 120 3.06 12.25 -3.68
N ARG A 121 3.83 13.15 -4.31
CA ARG A 121 4.47 14.31 -3.63
C ARG A 121 3.46 15.23 -3.00
N LYS A 122 2.36 15.52 -3.70
CA LYS A 122 1.30 16.38 -3.18
C LYS A 122 0.71 15.85 -1.86
N GLY A 123 0.61 14.51 -1.71
CA GLY A 123 0.22 13.91 -0.44
C GLY A 123 1.22 14.18 0.69
N ILE A 124 2.53 14.17 0.39
CA ILE A 124 3.57 14.53 1.38
C ILE A 124 3.49 16.03 1.74
N GLU A 125 3.26 16.87 0.76
CA GLU A 125 3.09 18.32 0.97
C GLU A 125 1.89 18.61 1.87
N TYR A 126 0.75 18.02 1.63
CA TYR A 126 -0.43 18.18 2.46
C TYR A 126 -0.21 17.69 3.90
N ARG A 127 0.49 16.57 4.07
CA ARG A 127 0.87 16.10 5.40
C ARG A 127 1.73 17.14 6.13
N LYS A 128 2.73 17.75 5.46
CA LYS A 128 3.57 18.80 6.04
C LYS A 128 2.78 20.05 6.41
N ILE A 129 1.80 20.44 5.58
CA ILE A 129 0.91 21.57 5.91
C ILE A 129 0.15 21.28 7.20
N LEU A 130 -0.46 20.11 7.32
CA LEU A 130 -1.19 19.74 8.55
C LEU A 130 -0.26 19.63 9.76
N GLU A 131 0.94 19.09 9.59
CA GLU A 131 1.97 19.03 10.63
C GLU A 131 2.29 20.43 11.17
N ASN A 132 2.59 21.37 10.27
CA ASN A 132 2.86 22.76 10.64
C ASN A 132 1.67 23.43 11.33
N LEU A 133 0.44 23.18 10.87
CA LEU A 133 -0.76 23.72 11.51
C LEU A 133 -0.93 23.23 12.94
N ILE A 134 -0.63 21.95 13.19
CA ILE A 134 -0.68 21.37 14.54
C ILE A 134 0.43 21.94 15.42
N GLU A 135 1.65 22.08 14.89
CA GLU A 135 2.80 22.61 15.63
C GLU A 135 2.65 24.10 15.96
N GLN A 136 1.94 24.85 15.12
CA GLN A 136 1.68 26.29 15.29
C GLN A 136 0.36 26.57 16.02
N ASP A 137 -0.35 25.55 16.49
CA ASP A 137 -1.61 25.72 17.20
C ASP A 137 -1.38 26.42 18.55
N THR A 138 -1.68 27.73 18.61
CA THR A 138 -1.54 28.56 19.79
C THR A 138 -2.46 28.17 20.94
N ASN A 139 -3.54 27.45 20.65
CA ASN A 139 -4.47 26.93 21.66
C ASN A 139 -4.01 25.61 22.28
N GLU A 140 -2.92 25.04 21.76
CA GLU A 140 -2.37 23.77 22.20
C GLU A 140 -3.40 22.62 22.26
N MET A 141 -4.39 22.63 21.36
CA MET A 141 -5.46 21.64 21.35
C MET A 141 -5.01 20.29 20.84
N PHE A 142 -4.04 20.28 19.94
CA PHE A 142 -3.58 19.08 19.24
C PHE A 142 -2.12 18.77 19.52
N GLU A 143 -1.78 17.50 19.43
CA GLU A 143 -0.39 17.03 19.42
C GLU A 143 -0.20 15.89 18.41
N ILE A 144 1.01 15.80 17.86
CA ILE A 144 1.39 14.71 16.98
C ILE A 144 1.68 13.49 17.83
N ALA A 145 0.90 12.42 17.64
CA ALA A 145 0.94 11.23 18.47
C ALA A 145 2.03 10.21 18.05
N ALA A 146 2.54 10.32 16.82
CA ALA A 146 3.64 9.50 16.32
C ALA A 146 4.39 10.25 15.22
N PRO A 147 5.70 10.00 15.01
CA PRO A 147 6.49 10.66 13.97
C PRO A 147 5.82 10.55 12.60
N PRO A 148 5.53 11.68 11.92
CA PRO A 148 4.89 11.67 10.62
C PRO A 148 5.75 10.96 9.56
N SER A 149 5.13 10.15 8.71
CA SER A 149 5.85 9.41 7.67
C SER A 149 5.08 9.40 6.36
N LEU A 150 5.80 9.60 5.26
CA LEU A 150 5.22 9.66 3.91
C LEU A 150 4.10 10.72 3.86
N SER A 151 2.85 10.33 3.58
CA SER A 151 1.69 11.21 3.69
C SER A 151 0.75 10.82 4.83
N LEU A 152 1.26 10.15 5.86
CA LEU A 152 0.53 9.79 7.05
C LEU A 152 0.93 10.68 8.21
N ILE A 153 -0.06 11.19 8.93
CA ILE A 153 0.10 11.89 10.20
C ILE A 153 -0.91 11.33 11.20
N CYS A 154 -0.42 11.02 12.40
CA CYS A 154 -1.24 10.61 13.52
C CYS A 154 -1.24 11.75 14.54
N PHE A 155 -2.39 12.26 14.86
CA PHE A 155 -2.56 13.32 15.85
C PHE A 155 -3.69 13.00 16.82
N ARG A 156 -3.72 13.68 17.96
CA ARG A 156 -4.76 13.55 18.96
C ARG A 156 -5.01 14.88 19.67
N LEU A 157 -6.13 14.95 20.37
CA LEU A 157 -6.37 16.06 21.30
C LEU A 157 -5.42 15.92 22.52
N LYS A 158 -4.77 17.02 22.88
CA LYS A 158 -3.82 17.06 24.01
C LYS A 158 -4.57 16.91 25.33
N ASN A 159 -4.09 16.04 26.21
CA ASN A 159 -4.64 15.84 27.56
C ASN A 159 -6.15 15.50 27.59
N ARG A 160 -6.64 14.73 26.63
CA ARG A 160 -8.05 14.30 26.56
C ARG A 160 -8.20 12.80 26.72
N SER A 161 -9.34 12.39 27.25
CA SER A 161 -9.72 11.00 27.43
C SER A 161 -10.09 10.32 26.11
N GLU A 162 -10.12 8.99 26.08
CA GLU A 162 -10.59 8.23 24.92
C GLU A 162 -12.04 8.56 24.54
N ALA A 163 -12.88 8.85 25.52
CA ALA A 163 -14.28 9.25 25.28
C ALA A 163 -14.37 10.59 24.55
N GLU A 164 -13.55 11.58 24.93
CA GLU A 164 -13.47 12.88 24.26
C GLU A 164 -12.94 12.75 22.83
N HIS A 165 -11.93 11.90 22.60
CA HIS A 165 -11.45 11.61 21.24
C HIS A 165 -12.55 10.99 20.35
N LYS A 166 -13.33 10.06 20.89
CA LYS A 166 -14.47 9.48 20.17
C LYS A 166 -15.54 10.50 19.85
N LEU A 167 -15.85 11.38 20.80
CA LEU A 167 -16.82 12.47 20.60
C LEU A 167 -16.32 13.45 19.54
N PHE A 168 -15.07 13.90 19.63
CA PHE A 168 -14.45 14.76 18.62
C PHE A 168 -14.55 14.16 17.22
N LEU A 169 -14.17 12.88 17.06
CA LEU A 169 -14.25 12.21 15.78
C LEU A 169 -15.68 12.11 15.25
N LYS A 170 -16.65 11.86 16.13
CA LYS A 170 -18.08 11.81 15.78
C LYS A 170 -18.57 13.16 15.27
N GLU A 171 -18.26 14.25 16.00
CA GLU A 171 -18.67 15.60 15.60
C GLU A 171 -17.97 16.04 14.31
N LEU A 172 -16.69 15.79 14.18
CA LEU A 172 -15.95 16.09 12.96
C LEU A 172 -16.54 15.40 11.71
N LYS A 173 -16.94 14.13 11.85
CA LYS A 173 -17.62 13.42 10.76
C LYS A 173 -19.01 13.97 10.46
N ARG A 174 -19.71 14.52 11.48
CA ARG A 174 -21.04 15.11 11.33
C ARG A 174 -21.01 16.40 10.54
N THR A 175 -19.91 17.17 10.57
CA THR A 175 -19.78 18.38 9.75
C THR A 175 -19.74 18.08 8.25
N GLY A 176 -19.24 16.91 7.86
CA GLY A 176 -19.04 16.53 6.47
C GLY A 176 -17.81 17.18 5.80
N ASP A 177 -17.06 18.02 6.51
CA ASP A 177 -15.93 18.77 5.95
C ASP A 177 -14.71 17.89 5.71
N CYS A 178 -14.54 16.84 6.52
CA CYS A 178 -13.43 15.92 6.35
C CYS A 178 -13.76 14.50 6.81
N PHE A 179 -12.98 13.54 6.31
CA PHE A 179 -13.04 12.15 6.73
C PHE A 179 -11.69 11.71 7.27
N ILE A 180 -11.67 11.37 8.54
CA ILE A 180 -10.50 10.76 9.20
C ILE A 180 -10.90 9.46 9.90
N ILE A 181 -9.93 8.58 10.09
CA ILE A 181 -10.10 7.32 10.83
C ILE A 181 -9.28 7.37 12.11
N HIS A 182 -9.66 6.57 13.10
CA HIS A 182 -8.90 6.42 14.32
C HIS A 182 -8.16 5.08 14.35
N THR A 183 -7.08 5.06 15.13
CA THR A 183 -6.33 3.85 15.47
C THR A 183 -5.84 3.94 16.89
N LYS A 184 -5.50 2.81 17.50
CA LYS A 184 -4.74 2.77 18.75
C LYS A 184 -3.27 2.57 18.40
N LEU A 185 -2.43 3.42 18.95
CA LEU A 185 -0.99 3.23 18.95
C LEU A 185 -0.66 2.47 20.24
N GLY A 186 -0.11 1.26 20.09
CA GLY A 186 0.23 0.37 21.18
C GLY A 186 1.39 0.85 22.01
#